data_d76e592ce2f9b297d6d71ad0ff769ba7
#
_entry.id   d76e592ce2f9b297d6d71ad0ff769ba7
#
_cell.length_a   1.000
_cell.length_b   1.000
_cell.length_c   1.000
_cell.angle_alpha   90.00
_cell.angle_beta   90.00
_cell.angle_gamma   90.00
#
_symmetry.space_group_name_H-M   'P 1'
#
loop_
_entity.id
_entity.type
_entity.pdbx_description
1 polymer ?
#
loop_
_entity_poly.entity_id
_entity_poly.type
_entity_poly.pdbx_seq_one_letter_code
_entity_poly.pdbx_strand_id
1 'polypeptide(L)'
;MIDNDDFDRIKERHWTYSEGYWSTYIKIDDKGTRVGMHTFIIQPKDGYVIDHADRNRSNNRKYNLRQATVSQNSMNKTLRKNNSGITGVRLDKRCNKWRAVITLNQKFIWLGEYADKDDAIKARLLAEAKYFGDFAPQRHLFKQYGIEVDNEEQAN
;
A
#
# COMPACT_ATOMS: atom_id res chain seq x y z
N MET A 1 12.02 1.80 -13.01
CA MET A 1 11.86 3.24 -13.32
C MET A 1 12.45 4.04 -12.17
N ILE A 2 13.19 5.12 -12.47
CA ILE A 2 13.81 6.04 -11.50
C ILE A 2 13.66 7.46 -12.03
N ASP A 3 13.89 8.45 -11.19
CA ASP A 3 14.01 9.84 -11.60
C ASP A 3 15.41 10.12 -12.21
N ASN A 4 15.49 11.08 -13.10
CA ASN A 4 16.77 11.44 -13.77
C ASN A 4 17.85 11.88 -12.78
N ASP A 5 17.46 12.56 -11.70
CA ASP A 5 18.38 13.06 -10.67
C ASP A 5 19.07 11.92 -9.90
N ASP A 6 18.48 10.73 -9.87
CA ASP A 6 19.07 9.57 -9.20
C ASP A 6 19.92 8.70 -10.13
N PHE A 7 19.88 8.96 -11.48
CA PHE A 7 20.53 8.12 -12.46
C PHE A 7 22.05 7.99 -12.22
N ASP A 8 22.74 9.08 -11.95
CA ASP A 8 24.20 9.07 -11.77
C ASP A 8 24.62 8.24 -10.54
N ARG A 9 23.88 8.32 -9.46
CA ARG A 9 24.12 7.52 -8.25
C ARG A 9 23.84 6.03 -8.45
N ILE A 10 22.87 5.73 -9.30
CA ILE A 10 22.41 4.36 -9.55
C ILE A 10 23.27 3.65 -10.57
N LYS A 11 23.71 4.32 -11.65
CA LYS A 11 24.53 3.73 -12.71
C LYS A 11 25.90 3.23 -12.23
N GLU A 12 26.43 3.79 -11.14
CA GLU A 12 27.73 3.40 -10.56
C GLU A 12 27.72 2.06 -9.84
N ARG A 13 26.55 1.43 -9.73
CA ARG A 13 26.39 0.20 -8.95
C ARG A 13 25.84 -0.94 -9.79
N HIS A 14 26.24 -2.16 -9.43
CA HIS A 14 25.64 -3.35 -10.02
C HIS A 14 24.31 -3.67 -9.30
N TRP A 15 23.23 -3.72 -10.08
CA TRP A 15 21.88 -4.02 -9.57
C TRP A 15 21.41 -5.39 -10.01
N THR A 16 20.86 -6.16 -9.08
CA THR A 16 20.26 -7.47 -9.31
C THR A 16 18.76 -7.40 -9.07
N TYR A 17 17.97 -7.96 -10.00
CA TYR A 17 16.53 -8.08 -9.85
C TYR A 17 16.17 -9.45 -9.27
N SER A 18 15.48 -9.48 -8.13
CA SER A 18 15.02 -10.69 -7.47
C SER A 18 13.76 -10.42 -6.66
N GLU A 19 12.77 -11.32 -6.73
CA GLU A 19 11.52 -11.25 -5.96
C GLU A 19 10.71 -9.95 -6.17
N GLY A 20 10.85 -9.35 -7.35
CA GLY A 20 10.16 -8.11 -7.69
C GLY A 20 10.90 -6.84 -7.26
N TYR A 21 12.09 -6.93 -6.68
CA TYR A 21 12.89 -5.79 -6.26
C TYR A 21 14.23 -5.71 -6.98
N TRP A 22 14.67 -4.49 -7.26
CA TRP A 22 16.05 -4.18 -7.60
C TRP A 22 16.84 -3.97 -6.32
N SER A 23 17.99 -4.62 -6.19
CA SER A 23 18.88 -4.53 -5.02
C SER A 23 20.34 -4.56 -5.41
N THR A 24 21.18 -3.98 -4.58
CA THR A 24 22.65 -4.01 -4.68
C THR A 24 23.25 -4.36 -3.33
N TYR A 25 24.56 -4.66 -3.30
CA TYR A 25 25.31 -4.81 -2.07
C TYR A 25 26.13 -3.55 -1.80
N ILE A 26 26.06 -3.05 -0.58
CA ILE A 26 26.90 -1.96 -0.07
C ILE A 26 27.68 -2.45 1.15
N LYS A 27 28.87 -1.89 1.37
CA LYS A 27 29.64 -2.15 2.58
C LYS A 27 29.17 -1.23 3.69
N ILE A 28 28.69 -1.79 4.80
CA ILE A 28 28.36 -1.07 6.04
C ILE A 28 29.15 -1.77 7.14
N ASP A 29 30.02 -1.06 7.84
CA ASP A 29 30.87 -1.58 8.92
C ASP A 29 31.60 -2.87 8.51
N ASP A 30 32.27 -2.85 7.34
CA ASP A 30 32.97 -3.96 6.71
C ASP A 30 32.11 -5.19 6.36
N LYS A 31 30.79 -5.13 6.52
CA LYS A 31 29.84 -6.17 6.14
C LYS A 31 29.12 -5.82 4.84
N GLY A 32 29.07 -6.78 3.92
CA GLY A 32 28.24 -6.65 2.70
C GLY A 32 26.76 -6.71 3.06
N THR A 33 26.05 -5.60 2.93
CA THR A 33 24.61 -5.50 3.23
C THR A 33 23.82 -5.34 1.93
N ARG A 34 22.80 -6.17 1.74
CA ARG A 34 21.88 -6.06 0.60
C ARG A 34 20.91 -4.90 0.84
N VAL A 35 20.87 -3.96 -0.11
CA VAL A 35 20.01 -2.77 -0.03
C VAL A 35 19.13 -2.69 -1.26
N GLY A 36 17.82 -2.51 -1.04
CA GLY A 36 16.84 -2.29 -2.12
C GLY A 36 17.02 -0.92 -2.76
N MET A 37 16.72 -0.80 -4.07
CA MET A 37 16.83 0.46 -4.81
C MET A 37 15.99 1.57 -4.19
N HIS A 38 14.75 1.27 -3.78
CA HIS A 38 13.88 2.22 -3.08
C HIS A 38 14.51 2.76 -1.79
N THR A 39 15.14 1.89 -1.00
CA THR A 39 15.85 2.26 0.24
C THR A 39 17.14 3.02 -0.04
N PHE A 40 17.80 2.72 -1.16
CA PHE A 40 19.00 3.44 -1.60
C PHE A 40 18.67 4.87 -2.05
N ILE A 41 17.52 5.07 -2.73
CA ILE A 41 17.06 6.39 -3.20
C ILE A 41 16.57 7.23 -2.02
N ILE A 42 15.72 6.65 -1.16
CA ILE A 42 15.18 7.31 0.04
C ILE A 42 15.50 6.44 1.24
N GLN A 43 16.35 6.95 2.13
CA GLN A 43 16.64 6.25 3.39
C GLN A 43 15.41 6.32 4.32
N PRO A 44 14.96 5.18 4.86
CA PRO A 44 13.90 5.20 5.84
C PRO A 44 14.37 5.86 7.15
N LYS A 45 13.46 6.58 7.81
CA LYS A 45 13.65 7.04 9.19
C LYS A 45 13.63 5.83 10.14
N ASP A 46 14.14 6.00 11.35
CA ASP A 46 14.12 4.95 12.37
C ASP A 46 12.69 4.48 12.63
N GLY A 47 12.48 3.17 12.58
CA GLY A 47 11.17 2.56 12.74
C GLY A 47 10.26 2.58 11.51
N TYR A 48 10.73 3.17 10.37
CA TYR A 48 9.98 3.23 9.12
C TYR A 48 10.59 2.31 8.05
N VAL A 49 9.79 2.02 7.05
CA VAL A 49 10.19 1.35 5.80
C VAL A 49 9.77 2.22 4.62
N ILE A 50 10.35 1.98 3.44
CA ILE A 50 9.90 2.65 2.22
C ILE A 50 8.86 1.78 1.50
N ASP A 51 7.68 2.35 1.27
CA ASP A 51 6.56 1.74 0.57
C ASP A 51 6.43 2.30 -0.86
N HIS A 52 6.00 1.46 -1.80
CA HIS A 52 5.65 1.87 -3.15
C HIS A 52 4.15 2.16 -3.21
N ALA A 53 3.77 3.44 -3.31
CA ALA A 53 2.37 3.88 -3.25
C ALA A 53 1.49 3.20 -4.32
N ASP A 54 2.01 3.00 -5.54
CA ASP A 54 1.35 2.29 -6.63
C ASP A 54 1.47 0.75 -6.57
N ARG A 55 2.17 0.21 -5.56
CA ARG A 55 2.48 -1.22 -5.39
C ARG A 55 3.36 -1.82 -6.49
N ASN A 56 3.88 -1.02 -7.39
CA ASN A 56 4.84 -1.44 -8.40
C ASN A 56 6.28 -1.30 -7.86
N ARG A 57 6.83 -2.40 -7.37
CA ARG A 57 8.18 -2.47 -6.77
C ARG A 57 9.33 -2.09 -7.72
N SER A 58 9.04 -1.98 -9.02
CA SER A 58 10.00 -1.51 -10.04
C SER A 58 9.88 -0.01 -10.32
N ASN A 59 8.88 0.68 -9.76
CA ASN A 59 8.70 2.12 -9.87
C ASN A 59 9.35 2.83 -8.67
N ASN A 60 10.66 3.07 -8.76
CA ASN A 60 11.47 3.69 -7.71
C ASN A 60 11.60 5.21 -7.88
N ARG A 61 10.64 5.87 -8.52
CA ARG A 61 10.58 7.33 -8.58
C ARG A 61 10.17 7.91 -7.22
N LYS A 62 10.73 9.04 -6.83
CA LYS A 62 10.51 9.69 -5.52
C LYS A 62 9.03 9.95 -5.23
N TYR A 63 8.24 10.37 -6.22
CA TYR A 63 6.80 10.59 -6.05
C TYR A 63 6.02 9.33 -5.65
N ASN A 64 6.57 8.14 -5.97
CA ASN A 64 5.95 6.85 -5.67
C ASN A 64 6.49 6.21 -4.39
N LEU A 65 7.60 6.72 -3.86
CA LEU A 65 8.23 6.20 -2.64
C LEU A 65 7.82 7.04 -1.44
N ARG A 66 7.34 6.39 -0.39
CA ARG A 66 6.90 7.07 0.83
C ARG A 66 7.37 6.35 2.09
N GLN A 67 7.59 7.14 3.14
CA GLN A 67 7.85 6.60 4.48
C GLN A 67 6.56 5.93 5.00
N ALA A 68 6.69 4.74 5.55
CA ALA A 68 5.58 3.98 6.10
C ALA A 68 6.02 3.21 7.34
N THR A 69 5.18 3.11 8.35
CA THR A 69 5.37 2.11 9.39
C THR A 69 5.15 0.71 8.81
N VAL A 70 5.63 -0.32 9.50
CA VAL A 70 5.39 -1.72 9.08
C VAL A 70 3.89 -2.03 8.97
N SER A 71 3.07 -1.44 9.85
CA SER A 71 1.61 -1.58 9.81
C SER A 71 1.03 -0.93 8.55
N GLN A 72 1.38 0.31 8.26
CA GLN A 72 0.93 1.04 7.06
C GLN A 72 1.34 0.33 5.76
N ASN A 73 2.59 -0.11 5.66
CA ASN A 73 3.06 -0.88 4.51
C ASN A 73 2.28 -2.20 4.34
N SER A 74 1.86 -2.82 5.46
CA SER A 74 0.99 -4.01 5.42
C SER A 74 -0.41 -3.73 4.90
N MET A 75 -0.94 -2.51 5.08
CA MET A 75 -2.25 -2.10 4.55
C MET A 75 -2.22 -1.97 3.02
N ASN A 76 -1.12 -1.47 2.45
CA ASN A 76 -0.95 -1.28 0.99
C ASN A 76 -0.67 -2.59 0.21
N LYS A 77 -0.86 -3.77 0.79
CA LYS A 77 -0.61 -5.03 0.07
C LYS A 77 -1.64 -5.30 -1.02
N THR A 78 -1.16 -5.98 -2.09
CA THR A 78 -2.05 -6.51 -3.13
C THR A 78 -3.07 -7.48 -2.52
N LEU A 79 -4.32 -7.22 -2.82
CA LEU A 79 -5.45 -7.94 -2.24
C LEU A 79 -5.68 -9.26 -2.97
N ARG A 80 -6.10 -10.29 -2.23
CA ARG A 80 -6.50 -11.56 -2.83
C ARG A 80 -7.77 -11.36 -3.66
N LYS A 81 -7.81 -11.94 -4.85
CA LYS A 81 -9.04 -11.99 -5.65
C LYS A 81 -10.12 -12.74 -4.88
N ASN A 82 -11.31 -12.16 -4.82
CA ASN A 82 -12.52 -12.77 -4.28
C ASN A 82 -13.68 -12.58 -5.25
N ASN A 83 -14.81 -13.24 -5.00
CA ASN A 83 -15.98 -13.21 -5.90
C ASN A 83 -16.63 -11.82 -6.03
N SER A 84 -16.39 -10.91 -5.10
CA SER A 84 -16.89 -9.52 -5.20
C SER A 84 -15.98 -8.64 -6.04
N GLY A 85 -14.69 -8.99 -6.18
CA GLY A 85 -13.63 -8.13 -6.73
C GLY A 85 -13.09 -7.10 -5.72
N ILE A 86 -13.70 -6.99 -4.54
CA ILE A 86 -13.39 -6.00 -3.51
C ILE A 86 -13.01 -6.70 -2.21
N THR A 87 -11.83 -6.42 -1.68
CA THR A 87 -11.43 -7.00 -0.40
C THR A 87 -12.32 -6.52 0.73
N GLY A 88 -12.68 -7.45 1.61
CA GLY A 88 -13.55 -7.17 2.74
C GLY A 88 -15.04 -7.10 2.38
N VAL A 89 -15.41 -7.35 1.11
CA VAL A 89 -16.80 -7.47 0.69
C VAL A 89 -17.04 -8.88 0.15
N ARG A 90 -18.09 -9.55 0.63
CA ARG A 90 -18.46 -10.89 0.21
C ARG A 90 -19.97 -11.12 0.26
N LEU A 91 -20.49 -11.94 -0.65
CA LEU A 91 -21.88 -12.39 -0.60
C LEU A 91 -22.02 -13.52 0.43
N ASP A 92 -22.91 -13.38 1.37
CA ASP A 92 -23.40 -14.50 2.18
C ASP A 92 -24.58 -15.16 1.46
N LYS A 93 -24.33 -16.33 0.89
CA LYS A 93 -25.32 -17.08 0.11
C LYS A 93 -26.52 -17.58 0.93
N ARG A 94 -26.40 -17.66 2.26
CA ARG A 94 -27.48 -18.15 3.14
C ARG A 94 -28.61 -17.14 3.26
N CYS A 95 -28.27 -15.86 3.37
CA CYS A 95 -29.25 -14.78 3.48
C CYS A 95 -29.32 -13.90 2.23
N ASN A 96 -28.53 -14.21 1.20
CA ASN A 96 -28.41 -13.44 -0.05
C ASN A 96 -28.10 -11.95 0.20
N LYS A 97 -27.22 -11.67 1.17
CA LYS A 97 -26.78 -10.32 1.52
C LYS A 97 -25.28 -10.14 1.37
N TRP A 98 -24.87 -8.94 1.01
CA TRP A 98 -23.46 -8.54 0.93
C TRP A 98 -22.96 -8.11 2.29
N ARG A 99 -21.86 -8.70 2.75
CA ARG A 99 -21.19 -8.38 4.00
C ARG A 99 -19.97 -7.53 3.75
N ALA A 100 -19.83 -6.43 4.49
CA ALA A 100 -18.65 -5.59 4.50
C ALA A 100 -17.92 -5.69 5.83
N VAL A 101 -16.59 -5.82 5.76
CA VAL A 101 -15.70 -5.95 6.92
C VAL A 101 -14.36 -5.28 6.68
N ILE A 102 -13.68 -4.86 7.74
CA ILE A 102 -12.30 -4.39 7.71
C ILE A 102 -11.51 -5.00 8.86
N THR A 103 -10.22 -5.25 8.65
CA THR A 103 -9.32 -5.70 9.72
C THR A 103 -8.33 -4.59 10.01
N LEU A 104 -8.29 -4.13 11.25
CA LEU A 104 -7.37 -3.11 11.73
C LEU A 104 -6.61 -3.67 12.93
N ASN A 105 -5.27 -3.63 12.89
CA ASN A 105 -4.41 -4.13 13.96
C ASN A 105 -4.82 -5.54 14.44
N GLN A 106 -5.02 -6.45 13.48
CA GLN A 106 -5.48 -7.84 13.70
C GLN A 106 -6.91 -7.96 14.29
N LYS A 107 -7.61 -6.86 14.53
CA LYS A 107 -9.00 -6.86 14.99
C LYS A 107 -9.94 -6.77 13.80
N PHE A 108 -10.92 -7.67 13.81
CA PHE A 108 -11.99 -7.71 12.82
C PHE A 108 -13.07 -6.70 13.18
N ILE A 109 -13.41 -5.81 12.27
CA ILE A 109 -14.45 -4.80 12.41
C ILE A 109 -15.55 -5.11 11.41
N TRP A 110 -16.74 -5.34 11.91
CA TRP A 110 -17.95 -5.52 11.14
C TRP A 110 -18.50 -4.17 10.69
N LEU A 111 -18.75 -4.01 9.38
CA LEU A 111 -19.25 -2.76 8.79
C LEU A 111 -20.73 -2.84 8.40
N GLY A 112 -21.29 -4.04 8.31
CA GLY A 112 -22.70 -4.25 8.04
C GLY A 112 -23.02 -5.33 7.02
N GLU A 113 -24.34 -5.54 6.84
CA GLU A 113 -24.95 -6.37 5.77
C GLU A 113 -25.84 -5.49 4.90
N TYR A 114 -25.74 -5.68 3.59
CA TYR A 114 -26.40 -4.85 2.58
C TYR A 114 -27.13 -5.75 1.58
N ALA A 115 -28.28 -5.30 1.12
CA ALA A 115 -28.99 -5.97 0.02
C ALA A 115 -28.25 -5.75 -1.31
N ASP A 116 -27.71 -4.54 -1.50
CA ASP A 116 -26.95 -4.17 -2.67
C ASP A 116 -25.44 -4.32 -2.48
N LYS A 117 -24.76 -4.70 -3.56
CA LYS A 117 -23.29 -4.88 -3.58
C LYS A 117 -22.56 -3.56 -3.45
N ASP A 118 -23.03 -2.53 -4.13
CA ASP A 118 -22.34 -1.23 -4.17
C ASP A 118 -22.44 -0.50 -2.82
N ASP A 119 -23.53 -0.70 -2.06
CA ASP A 119 -23.63 -0.20 -0.70
C ASP A 119 -22.59 -0.86 0.22
N ALA A 120 -22.41 -2.17 0.10
CA ALA A 120 -21.37 -2.88 0.85
C ALA A 120 -19.96 -2.43 0.45
N ILE A 121 -19.72 -2.18 -0.83
CA ILE A 121 -18.45 -1.64 -1.34
C ILE A 121 -18.22 -0.24 -0.77
N LYS A 122 -19.22 0.63 -0.86
CA LYS A 122 -19.12 2.00 -0.34
C LYS A 122 -18.80 2.02 1.15
N ALA A 123 -19.47 1.20 1.95
CA ALA A 123 -19.18 1.05 3.39
C ALA A 123 -17.73 0.58 3.64
N ARG A 124 -17.25 -0.37 2.85
CA ARG A 124 -15.86 -0.84 2.92
C ARG A 124 -14.86 0.26 2.56
N LEU A 125 -15.07 0.99 1.49
CA LEU A 125 -14.19 2.06 1.03
C LEU A 125 -14.17 3.25 1.99
N LEU A 126 -15.32 3.62 2.58
CA LEU A 126 -15.38 4.65 3.63
C LEU A 126 -14.56 4.24 4.86
N ALA A 127 -14.63 2.96 5.26
CA ALA A 127 -13.80 2.45 6.34
C ALA A 127 -12.30 2.47 5.97
N GLU A 128 -11.92 2.17 4.73
CA GLU A 128 -10.54 2.30 4.27
C GLU A 128 -10.06 3.76 4.30
N ALA A 129 -10.88 4.71 3.84
CA ALA A 129 -10.55 6.12 3.90
C ALA A 129 -10.31 6.57 5.35
N LYS A 130 -11.20 6.18 6.25
CA LYS A 130 -11.11 6.52 7.67
C LYS A 130 -9.90 5.89 8.39
N TYR A 131 -9.62 4.61 8.16
CA TYR A 131 -8.63 3.88 8.96
C TYR A 131 -7.27 3.74 8.30
N PHE A 132 -7.20 3.80 6.97
CA PHE A 132 -5.98 3.59 6.21
C PHE A 132 -5.49 4.83 5.48
N GLY A 133 -6.37 5.83 5.25
CA GLY A 133 -6.03 7.09 4.58
C GLY A 133 -5.30 6.85 3.26
N ASP A 134 -4.11 7.42 3.15
CA ASP A 134 -3.27 7.29 1.96
C ASP A 134 -2.80 5.85 1.68
N PHE A 135 -2.76 5.00 2.70
CA PHE A 135 -2.37 3.59 2.58
C PHE A 135 -3.54 2.66 2.23
N ALA A 136 -4.72 3.21 1.92
CA ALA A 136 -5.90 2.44 1.54
C ALA A 136 -5.63 1.64 0.24
N PRO A 137 -5.73 0.30 0.26
CA PRO A 137 -5.37 -0.54 -0.88
C PRO A 137 -6.33 -0.39 -2.07
N GLN A 138 -7.53 0.12 -1.83
CA GLN A 138 -8.57 0.33 -2.84
C GLN A 138 -8.84 1.82 -3.11
N ARG A 139 -7.89 2.71 -2.76
CA ARG A 139 -8.00 4.17 -2.93
C ARG A 139 -8.34 4.58 -4.38
N HIS A 140 -7.90 3.83 -5.38
CA HIS A 140 -8.19 4.10 -6.78
C HIS A 140 -9.71 4.07 -7.10
N LEU A 141 -10.53 3.46 -6.23
CA LEU A 141 -11.99 3.40 -6.37
C LEU A 141 -12.71 4.56 -5.66
N PHE A 142 -12.04 5.31 -4.79
CA PHE A 142 -12.68 6.35 -3.97
C PHE A 142 -13.44 7.37 -4.81
N LYS A 143 -12.81 7.89 -5.88
CA LYS A 143 -13.46 8.84 -6.79
C LYS A 143 -14.73 8.27 -7.42
N GLN A 144 -14.73 7.00 -7.82
CA GLN A 144 -15.88 6.32 -8.41
C GLN A 144 -17.06 6.24 -7.46
N TYR A 145 -16.80 6.10 -6.15
CA TYR A 145 -17.82 5.99 -5.10
C TYR A 145 -18.08 7.30 -4.35
N GLY A 146 -17.55 8.44 -4.86
CA GLY A 146 -17.76 9.76 -4.26
C GLY A 146 -17.17 9.89 -2.86
N ILE A 147 -16.02 9.25 -2.61
CA ILE A 147 -15.33 9.29 -1.32
C ILE A 147 -14.17 10.27 -1.42
N GLU A 148 -14.26 11.33 -0.64
CA GLU A 148 -13.19 12.31 -0.45
C GLU A 148 -12.31 11.86 0.73
N VAL A 149 -11.00 12.04 0.61
CA VAL A 149 -10.04 11.84 1.70
C VAL A 149 -9.56 13.23 2.06
N ASP A 150 -9.94 13.70 3.23
CA ASP A 150 -9.39 14.94 3.77
C ASP A 150 -7.88 14.75 3.96
N ASN A 151 -7.09 15.54 3.25
CA ASN A 151 -5.63 15.59 3.40
C ASN A 151 -5.25 16.45 4.63
N GLU A 152 -5.98 16.31 5.73
CA GLU A 152 -5.62 16.93 7.00
C GLU A 152 -4.74 15.97 7.79
N GLU A 153 -3.43 16.13 7.64
CA GLU A 153 -2.35 15.88 8.62
C GLU A 153 -0.98 15.81 7.95
N GLN A 154 -0.59 16.89 7.26
CA GLN A 154 0.83 17.18 6.99
C GLN A 154 1.19 18.58 7.51
N ALA A 155 0.77 18.88 8.75
CA ALA A 155 1.22 20.06 9.46
C ALA A 155 1.38 19.71 10.95
N ASN A 156 2.52 19.10 11.28
CA ASN A 156 3.29 19.37 12.52
C ASN A 156 4.58 18.53 12.53
#